data_aae018c9796b387648d34a4cd15a3115
#
_entry.id   aae018c9796b387648d34a4cd15a3115
#
_cell.length_a   1.000
_cell.length_b   1.000
_cell.length_c   1.000
_cell.angle_alpha   90.00
_cell.angle_beta   90.00
_cell.angle_gamma   90.00
#
_symmetry.space_group_name_H-M   'P 1'
#
loop_
_entity.id
_entity.type
_entity.pdbx_description
1 polymer ?
#
loop_
_entity_poly.entity_id
_entity_poly.type
_entity_poly.pdbx_seq_one_letter_code
_entity_poly.pdbx_strand_id
1 'polypeptide(L)'
;MKRLYILLLSLVTVAGLSAQVADDPILMTINGKNILRSEFEYAFNKNRGNISDSTMTAEEYLQMYIDFKLKVAEAEALKLDTLASFKEEYSKDRSQLAESYLTDPGYVDKEAYKIYAKDSVTIGKDGFVKVAHIFFPVKQKDDVAVVKMSAARADSAYAMLCSGSSFEDIALRFDIPKQIIMPFEIIKGQAYQEFENVAYALKDGEFSKPFESPAGFHVVKRFSSRPFGKFEEYRPAIIKMLENENIHLQARMKKGFELAKEFCGNMSPQEALAREDSLLESKYPEFGNLMREYYDGLLFFEVSTREVWGKATNDEAGLEKYFVKNKKRYLFDSPRFRGAVIHANSQENLEMMKNMLAGKHSNDYKAVIEENLPKDSVRSVRVEIGMFAAGDNAWVDKYAFNKGDGGEFRAGYPFVDIVGQVISAPETYKDVKSAVHNDYQKYLEDKWVKTLRKKYKVNVDKKVLKTVNNHN
;
A
#
# COMPACT_ATOMS: atom_id res chain seq x y z
N MET A 1 -15.29 2.73 -6.75
CA MET A 1 -13.85 2.42 -6.67
C MET A 1 -13.14 3.63 -6.07
N LYS A 2 -12.86 3.55 -4.77
CA LYS A 2 -12.09 4.59 -4.06
C LYS A 2 -10.61 4.40 -4.44
N ARG A 3 -10.12 5.09 -5.44
CA ARG A 3 -8.67 5.21 -5.67
C ARG A 3 -8.20 6.45 -4.93
N LEU A 4 -7.68 6.17 -3.80
CA LEU A 4 -6.77 6.90 -2.97
C LEU A 4 -5.72 7.63 -3.82
N TYR A 5 -5.71 8.94 -3.79
CA TYR A 5 -4.51 9.70 -4.11
C TYR A 5 -3.56 9.52 -2.92
N ILE A 6 -2.70 8.50 -3.02
CA ILE A 6 -1.56 8.33 -2.11
C ILE A 6 -0.58 9.44 -2.45
N LEU A 7 -0.59 10.50 -1.65
CA LEU A 7 0.51 11.44 -1.55
C LEU A 7 1.70 10.69 -0.96
N LEU A 8 2.70 10.41 -1.79
CA LEU A 8 3.99 9.87 -1.37
C LEU A 8 4.60 10.87 -0.36
N LEU A 9 4.67 10.44 0.90
CA LEU A 9 5.46 11.09 1.92
C LEU A 9 6.95 10.88 1.60
N SER A 10 7.57 11.85 0.93
CA SER A 10 9.02 11.96 0.94
C SER A 10 9.43 12.65 2.23
N LEU A 11 10.04 11.90 3.15
CA LEU A 11 10.71 12.43 4.33
C LEU A 11 11.86 13.36 3.88
N VAL A 12 11.63 14.65 3.94
CA VAL A 12 12.69 15.64 3.81
C VAL A 12 13.24 15.88 5.21
N THR A 13 14.45 15.42 5.48
CA THR A 13 15.23 15.81 6.66
C THR A 13 15.59 17.28 6.50
N VAL A 14 14.91 18.15 7.22
CA VAL A 14 15.25 19.57 7.33
C VAL A 14 16.12 19.76 8.55
N ALA A 15 17.39 20.09 8.30
CA ALA A 15 18.28 20.63 9.32
C ALA A 15 17.71 21.95 9.86
N GLY A 16 17.58 22.03 11.19
CA GLY A 16 17.00 23.20 11.85
C GLY A 16 17.80 24.48 11.58
N LEU A 17 17.11 25.45 11.01
CA LEU A 17 17.45 26.87 11.10
C LEU A 17 16.30 27.54 11.86
N SER A 18 16.55 27.87 13.12
CA SER A 18 15.70 28.81 13.87
C SER A 18 15.84 30.20 13.24
N ALA A 19 14.99 30.46 12.25
CA ALA A 19 14.82 31.81 11.72
C ALA A 19 13.78 32.53 12.60
N GLN A 20 14.17 33.73 13.10
CA GLN A 20 13.24 34.74 13.61
C GLN A 20 11.99 34.78 12.74
N VAL A 21 10.81 34.78 13.37
CA VAL A 21 9.53 34.98 12.68
C VAL A 21 9.59 36.36 12.03
N ALA A 22 10.07 36.43 10.81
CA ALA A 22 9.90 37.57 9.93
C ALA A 22 8.38 37.68 9.66
N ASP A 23 7.87 38.92 9.69
CA ASP A 23 6.48 39.25 9.42
C ASP A 23 6.03 38.54 8.11
N ASP A 24 5.16 37.53 8.22
CA ASP A 24 4.71 36.75 7.07
C ASP A 24 3.59 37.52 6.36
N PRO A 25 3.86 38.18 5.22
CA PRO A 25 2.93 39.11 4.65
C PRO A 25 1.71 38.39 4.06
N ILE A 26 0.56 39.08 4.09
CA ILE A 26 -0.66 38.61 3.45
C ILE A 26 -0.48 38.70 1.93
N LEU A 27 -0.45 37.54 1.27
CA LEU A 27 -0.38 37.44 -0.18
C LEU A 27 -1.74 37.78 -0.82
N MET A 28 -2.81 37.26 -0.25
CA MET A 28 -4.15 37.51 -0.76
C MET A 28 -5.23 37.38 0.32
N THR A 29 -6.41 37.92 0.01
CA THR A 29 -7.62 37.70 0.81
C THR A 29 -8.71 37.10 -0.04
N ILE A 30 -9.45 36.14 0.52
CA ILE A 30 -10.66 35.56 -0.07
C ILE A 30 -11.79 35.75 0.93
N ASN A 31 -12.77 36.54 0.56
CA ASN A 31 -13.91 36.87 1.41
C ASN A 31 -13.51 37.40 2.82
N GLY A 32 -12.42 38.18 2.89
CA GLY A 32 -11.87 38.72 4.13
C GLY A 32 -10.95 37.76 4.92
N LYS A 33 -10.83 36.49 4.55
CA LYS A 33 -9.88 35.53 5.12
C LYS A 33 -8.51 35.74 4.52
N ASN A 34 -7.49 35.92 5.35
CA ASN A 34 -6.11 36.11 4.93
C ASN A 34 -5.46 34.80 4.54
N ILE A 35 -4.68 34.85 3.45
CA ILE A 35 -3.81 33.78 3.00
C ILE A 35 -2.39 34.37 2.95
N LEU A 36 -1.49 33.76 3.72
CA LEU A 36 -0.14 34.26 3.89
C LEU A 36 0.78 33.83 2.74
N ARG A 37 1.87 34.55 2.56
CA ARG A 37 2.88 34.21 1.55
C ARG A 37 3.46 32.80 1.78
N SER A 38 3.83 32.47 3.03
CA SER A 38 4.40 31.17 3.37
C SER A 38 3.46 30.00 3.05
N GLU A 39 2.16 30.18 3.24
CA GLU A 39 1.15 29.17 2.89
C GLU A 39 1.13 28.90 1.39
N PHE A 40 1.18 29.95 0.59
CA PHE A 40 1.23 29.84 -0.87
C PHE A 40 2.57 29.23 -1.34
N GLU A 41 3.70 29.68 -0.77
CA GLU A 41 5.04 29.16 -1.09
C GLU A 41 5.14 27.67 -0.80
N TYR A 42 4.61 27.21 0.33
CA TYR A 42 4.57 25.80 0.67
C TYR A 42 3.82 24.99 -0.41
N ALA A 43 2.61 25.44 -0.77
CA ALA A 43 1.81 24.79 -1.79
C ALA A 43 2.47 24.83 -3.18
N PHE A 44 3.04 25.96 -3.58
CA PHE A 44 3.72 26.17 -4.85
C PHE A 44 4.96 25.27 -4.97
N ASN A 45 5.83 25.28 -3.96
CA ASN A 45 7.08 24.51 -3.98
C ASN A 45 6.83 23.00 -3.96
N LYS A 46 5.86 22.54 -3.19
CA LYS A 46 5.46 21.13 -3.15
C LYS A 46 4.89 20.65 -4.48
N ASN A 47 4.03 21.45 -5.10
CA ASN A 47 3.40 21.07 -6.37
C ASN A 47 4.31 21.23 -7.58
N ARG A 48 5.28 22.15 -7.55
CA ARG A 48 6.26 22.34 -8.63
C ARG A 48 7.05 21.07 -8.93
N GLY A 49 7.35 20.24 -7.94
CA GLY A 49 8.00 18.94 -8.12
C GLY A 49 7.11 17.87 -8.78
N ASN A 50 5.79 18.04 -8.74
CA ASN A 50 4.81 17.07 -9.24
C ASN A 50 4.17 17.46 -10.59
N ILE A 51 4.36 18.70 -11.03
CA ILE A 51 3.85 19.18 -12.32
C ILE A 51 4.88 18.83 -13.38
N SER A 52 4.45 18.20 -14.47
CA SER A 52 5.30 17.81 -15.60
C SER A 52 5.97 19.00 -16.30
N ASP A 53 5.55 20.22 -16.00
CA ASP A 53 6.14 21.47 -16.47
C ASP A 53 6.84 22.19 -15.30
N SER A 54 8.15 21.95 -15.19
CA SER A 54 9.02 22.60 -14.19
C SER A 54 9.19 24.11 -14.40
N THR A 55 8.59 24.68 -15.45
CA THR A 55 8.70 26.09 -15.85
C THR A 55 7.56 26.96 -15.30
N MET A 56 6.52 26.39 -14.66
CA MET A 56 5.39 27.13 -14.13
C MET A 56 5.84 28.22 -13.17
N THR A 57 5.41 29.44 -13.43
CA THR A 57 5.68 30.62 -12.60
C THR A 57 4.73 30.70 -11.40
N ALA A 58 5.10 31.49 -10.39
CA ALA A 58 4.22 31.75 -9.25
C ALA A 58 2.90 32.43 -9.66
N GLU A 59 2.92 33.27 -10.68
CA GLU A 59 1.74 33.94 -11.24
C GLU A 59 0.76 32.97 -11.91
N GLU A 60 1.28 32.00 -12.66
CA GLU A 60 0.47 30.95 -13.30
C GLU A 60 -0.15 30.02 -12.27
N TYR A 61 0.67 29.55 -11.30
CA TYR A 61 0.19 28.71 -10.21
C TYR A 61 -0.86 29.44 -9.34
N LEU A 62 -0.71 30.75 -9.12
CA LEU A 62 -1.65 31.54 -8.30
C LEU A 62 -3.10 31.44 -8.81
N GLN A 63 -3.33 31.38 -10.12
CA GLN A 63 -4.68 31.28 -10.66
C GLN A 63 -5.33 29.94 -10.28
N MET A 64 -4.58 28.85 -10.34
CA MET A 64 -5.02 27.52 -9.93
C MET A 64 -5.25 27.47 -8.41
N TYR A 65 -4.36 28.09 -7.65
CA TYR A 65 -4.46 28.15 -6.20
C TYR A 65 -5.64 28.99 -5.74
N ILE A 66 -5.96 30.10 -6.43
CA ILE A 66 -7.18 30.89 -6.17
C ILE A 66 -8.42 30.02 -6.39
N ASP A 67 -8.50 29.28 -7.51
CA ASP A 67 -9.67 28.44 -7.80
C ASP A 67 -9.83 27.31 -6.77
N PHE A 68 -8.73 26.73 -6.30
CA PHE A 68 -8.72 25.77 -5.19
C PHE A 68 -9.27 26.41 -3.90
N LYS A 69 -8.72 27.56 -3.49
CA LYS A 69 -9.13 28.23 -2.24
C LYS A 69 -10.56 28.79 -2.29
N LEU A 70 -11.08 29.14 -3.47
CA LEU A 70 -12.48 29.49 -3.66
C LEU A 70 -13.43 28.33 -3.37
N LYS A 71 -13.05 27.12 -3.76
CA LYS A 71 -13.81 25.90 -3.47
C LYS A 71 -13.77 25.57 -1.98
N VAL A 72 -12.61 25.74 -1.34
CA VAL A 72 -12.47 25.59 0.11
C VAL A 72 -13.37 26.60 0.84
N ALA A 73 -13.36 27.86 0.42
CA ALA A 73 -14.24 28.89 0.99
C ALA A 73 -15.73 28.56 0.82
N GLU A 74 -16.12 27.96 -0.31
CA GLU A 74 -17.49 27.47 -0.51
C GLU A 74 -17.82 26.32 0.43
N ALA A 75 -16.90 25.37 0.62
CA ALA A 75 -17.06 24.25 1.55
C ALA A 75 -17.26 24.72 3.00
N GLU A 76 -16.47 25.70 3.43
CA GLU A 76 -16.61 26.35 4.76
C GLU A 76 -17.96 27.07 4.89
N ALA A 77 -18.38 27.83 3.85
CA ALA A 77 -19.67 28.49 3.84
C ALA A 77 -20.85 27.51 3.93
N LEU A 78 -20.69 26.32 3.38
CA LEU A 78 -21.64 25.19 3.48
C LEU A 78 -21.48 24.39 4.78
N LYS A 79 -20.54 24.79 5.68
CA LYS A 79 -20.24 24.15 6.96
C LYS A 79 -19.87 22.66 6.81
N LEU A 80 -19.17 22.30 5.75
CA LEU A 80 -18.76 20.90 5.50
C LEU A 80 -17.69 20.44 6.50
N ASP A 81 -16.92 21.35 7.08
CA ASP A 81 -15.99 21.15 8.20
C ASP A 81 -16.68 20.70 9.50
N THR A 82 -17.98 20.91 9.62
CA THR A 82 -18.75 20.50 10.81
C THR A 82 -19.30 19.07 10.74
N LEU A 83 -19.22 18.43 9.58
CA LEU A 83 -19.66 17.04 9.37
C LEU A 83 -18.89 16.07 10.27
N ALA A 84 -19.58 15.07 10.80
CA ALA A 84 -18.95 14.05 11.65
C ALA A 84 -17.86 13.29 10.89
N SER A 85 -18.11 12.93 9.63
CA SER A 85 -17.14 12.25 8.75
C SER A 85 -15.87 13.08 8.53
N PHE A 86 -16.02 14.39 8.29
CA PHE A 86 -14.89 15.31 8.15
C PHE A 86 -14.04 15.35 9.42
N LYS A 87 -14.69 15.55 10.58
CA LYS A 87 -13.99 15.65 11.88
C LYS A 87 -13.25 14.36 12.22
N GLU A 88 -13.86 13.22 11.96
CA GLU A 88 -13.26 11.91 12.21
C GLU A 88 -12.02 11.71 11.33
N GLU A 89 -12.13 11.96 10.02
CA GLU A 89 -11.03 11.79 9.05
C GLU A 89 -9.89 12.77 9.37
N TYR A 90 -10.19 14.05 9.56
CA TYR A 90 -9.19 15.06 9.91
C TYR A 90 -8.48 14.76 11.24
N SER A 91 -9.22 14.37 12.28
CA SER A 91 -8.64 14.02 13.59
C SER A 91 -7.75 12.77 13.51
N LYS A 92 -8.18 11.78 12.73
CA LYS A 92 -7.39 10.57 12.49
C LYS A 92 -6.07 10.88 11.79
N ASP A 93 -6.14 11.64 10.69
CA ASP A 93 -4.95 11.99 9.90
C ASP A 93 -4.00 12.88 10.71
N ARG A 94 -4.55 13.87 11.45
CA ARG A 94 -3.76 14.70 12.36
C ARG A 94 -3.02 13.86 13.40
N SER A 95 -3.72 12.93 14.05
CA SER A 95 -3.12 12.06 15.07
C SER A 95 -1.99 11.20 14.50
N GLN A 96 -2.17 10.68 13.29
CA GLN A 96 -1.16 9.88 12.60
C GLN A 96 0.08 10.71 12.24
N LEU A 97 -0.11 11.93 11.75
CA LEU A 97 0.98 12.84 11.40
C LEU A 97 1.71 13.38 12.63
N ALA A 98 0.98 13.66 13.72
CA ALA A 98 1.54 14.11 14.98
C ALA A 98 2.46 13.07 15.64
N GLU A 99 2.26 11.77 15.35
CA GLU A 99 3.01 10.69 16.00
C GLU A 99 4.52 10.84 15.84
N SER A 100 5.00 11.29 14.69
CA SER A 100 6.43 11.51 14.43
C SER A 100 7.05 12.62 15.29
N TYR A 101 6.24 13.57 15.78
CA TYR A 101 6.66 14.65 16.68
C TYR A 101 6.56 14.24 18.15
N LEU A 102 5.68 13.30 18.47
CA LEU A 102 5.39 12.82 19.82
C LEU A 102 6.13 11.54 20.19
N THR A 103 6.99 11.05 19.30
CA THR A 103 7.87 9.89 19.53
C THR A 103 9.31 10.23 19.15
N ASP A 104 10.30 9.52 19.72
CA ASP A 104 11.69 9.57 19.24
C ASP A 104 11.80 8.65 18.00
N PRO A 105 11.98 9.17 16.78
CA PRO A 105 12.03 8.35 15.57
C PRO A 105 13.22 7.38 15.55
N GLY A 106 14.27 7.68 16.33
CA GLY A 106 15.44 6.80 16.48
C GLY A 106 15.31 5.76 17.61
N TYR A 107 14.22 5.79 18.38
CA TYR A 107 14.10 4.93 19.57
C TYR A 107 14.09 3.44 19.23
N VAL A 108 13.30 3.06 18.25
CA VAL A 108 13.17 1.65 17.84
C VAL A 108 14.51 1.09 17.37
N ASP A 109 15.24 1.83 16.55
CA ASP A 109 16.57 1.44 16.07
C ASP A 109 17.59 1.38 17.19
N LYS A 110 17.56 2.31 18.13
CA LYS A 110 18.43 2.30 19.32
C LYS A 110 18.18 1.06 20.18
N GLU A 111 16.93 0.71 20.42
CA GLU A 111 16.58 -0.49 21.21
C GLU A 111 16.92 -1.78 20.43
N ALA A 112 16.65 -1.81 19.13
CA ALA A 112 17.04 -2.93 18.27
C ALA A 112 18.58 -3.13 18.28
N TYR A 113 19.35 -2.05 18.21
CA TYR A 113 20.81 -2.14 18.29
C TYR A 113 21.32 -2.63 19.66
N LYS A 114 20.66 -2.26 20.77
CA LYS A 114 21.00 -2.77 22.10
C LYS A 114 20.83 -4.29 22.19
N ILE A 115 19.74 -4.82 21.65
CA ILE A 115 19.52 -6.27 21.60
C ILE A 115 20.61 -6.94 20.76
N TYR A 116 20.83 -6.44 19.55
CA TYR A 116 21.90 -6.93 18.69
C TYR A 116 23.27 -6.90 19.37
N ALA A 117 23.63 -5.81 20.03
CA ALA A 117 24.91 -5.67 20.73
C ALA A 117 25.04 -6.69 21.87
N LYS A 118 23.97 -6.92 22.64
CA LYS A 118 23.94 -7.93 23.69
C LYS A 118 24.12 -9.35 23.10
N ASP A 119 23.40 -9.67 22.03
CA ASP A 119 23.48 -10.96 21.37
C ASP A 119 24.87 -11.18 20.74
N SER A 120 25.44 -10.12 20.15
CA SER A 120 26.79 -10.13 19.60
C SER A 120 27.85 -10.48 20.67
N VAL A 121 27.69 -9.96 21.89
CA VAL A 121 28.59 -10.32 23.00
C VAL A 121 28.35 -11.75 23.47
N THR A 122 27.09 -12.18 23.55
CA THR A 122 26.71 -13.53 24.02
C THR A 122 27.15 -14.61 23.04
N ILE A 123 26.93 -14.41 21.74
CA ILE A 123 27.29 -15.36 20.68
C ILE A 123 28.80 -15.29 20.40
N GLY A 124 29.34 -14.09 20.50
CA GLY A 124 30.78 -13.84 20.46
C GLY A 124 31.45 -14.31 19.17
N LYS A 125 32.74 -14.66 19.30
CA LYS A 125 33.57 -15.11 18.18
C LYS A 125 33.25 -16.54 17.71
N ASP A 126 32.60 -17.32 18.57
CA ASP A 126 32.29 -18.72 18.28
C ASP A 126 31.19 -18.88 17.23
N GLY A 127 30.30 -17.90 17.13
CA GLY A 127 29.23 -17.85 16.15
C GLY A 127 28.23 -19.00 16.29
N PHE A 128 27.60 -19.34 15.19
CA PHE A 128 26.62 -20.43 15.10
C PHE A 128 27.26 -21.67 14.50
N VAL A 129 26.92 -22.83 15.06
CA VAL A 129 27.30 -24.13 14.50
C VAL A 129 26.03 -24.92 14.16
N LYS A 130 25.90 -25.35 12.90
CA LYS A 130 24.80 -26.16 12.45
C LYS A 130 25.16 -27.62 12.61
N VAL A 131 24.40 -28.31 13.46
CA VAL A 131 24.66 -29.70 13.83
C VAL A 131 23.41 -30.57 13.68
N ALA A 132 23.60 -31.88 13.53
CA ALA A 132 22.59 -32.87 13.87
C ALA A 132 23.23 -33.92 14.77
N HIS A 133 22.41 -34.65 15.51
CA HIS A 133 22.93 -35.71 16.37
C HIS A 133 22.11 -36.99 16.29
N ILE A 134 22.75 -38.10 16.50
CA ILE A 134 22.14 -39.36 16.89
C ILE A 134 22.16 -39.39 18.38
N PHE A 135 21.02 -39.64 19.00
CA PHE A 135 20.87 -39.50 20.44
C PHE A 135 20.19 -40.71 21.08
N PHE A 136 20.84 -41.24 22.08
CA PHE A 136 20.32 -42.32 22.92
C PHE A 136 20.13 -41.79 24.34
N PRO A 137 18.89 -41.49 24.74
CA PRO A 137 18.62 -40.87 26.04
C PRO A 137 18.92 -41.80 27.18
N VAL A 138 19.42 -41.22 28.26
CA VAL A 138 19.60 -41.89 29.57
C VAL A 138 19.02 -40.99 30.62
N LYS A 139 18.14 -41.55 31.48
CA LYS A 139 17.54 -40.82 32.56
C LYS A 139 18.36 -40.98 33.85
N GLN A 140 18.33 -40.01 34.73
CA GLN A 140 19.09 -40.00 35.99
C GLN A 140 18.84 -41.19 36.89
N LYS A 141 17.70 -41.90 36.74
CA LYS A 141 17.31 -43.08 37.53
C LYS A 141 17.40 -44.39 36.76
N ASP A 142 17.95 -44.37 35.59
CA ASP A 142 18.13 -45.58 34.80
C ASP A 142 19.21 -46.47 35.43
N ASP A 143 19.00 -47.78 35.36
CA ASP A 143 19.98 -48.72 35.87
C ASP A 143 21.22 -48.84 34.98
N VAL A 144 22.28 -49.46 35.52
CA VAL A 144 23.55 -49.60 34.83
C VAL A 144 23.42 -50.39 33.50
N ALA A 145 22.43 -51.29 33.40
CA ALA A 145 22.22 -52.07 32.18
C ALA A 145 21.68 -51.17 31.06
N VAL A 146 20.75 -50.28 31.35
CA VAL A 146 20.22 -49.31 30.38
C VAL A 146 21.30 -48.33 29.92
N VAL A 147 22.11 -47.82 30.85
CA VAL A 147 23.24 -46.93 30.51
C VAL A 147 24.22 -47.64 29.57
N LYS A 148 24.67 -48.87 29.90
CA LYS A 148 25.56 -49.69 29.06
C LYS A 148 24.96 -49.98 27.70
N MET A 149 23.67 -50.28 27.64
CA MET A 149 22.97 -50.49 26.38
C MET A 149 22.95 -49.26 25.49
N SER A 150 22.67 -48.10 26.05
CA SER A 150 22.67 -46.81 25.33
C SER A 150 24.06 -46.43 24.81
N ALA A 151 25.10 -46.68 25.61
CA ALA A 151 26.51 -46.53 25.18
C ALA A 151 26.85 -47.47 24.00
N ALA A 152 26.51 -48.76 24.11
CA ALA A 152 26.75 -49.71 23.04
C ALA A 152 25.99 -49.40 21.75
N ARG A 153 24.77 -48.83 21.87
CA ARG A 153 24.02 -48.36 20.69
C ARG A 153 24.70 -47.16 20.05
N ALA A 154 25.24 -46.21 20.83
CA ALA A 154 25.99 -45.06 20.31
C ALA A 154 27.28 -45.52 19.59
N ASP A 155 28.02 -46.49 20.16
CA ASP A 155 29.21 -47.11 19.52
C ASP A 155 28.83 -47.79 18.19
N SER A 156 27.73 -48.51 18.17
CA SER A 156 27.22 -49.15 16.96
C SER A 156 26.82 -48.15 15.89
N ALA A 157 26.14 -47.08 16.27
CA ALA A 157 25.77 -45.98 15.36
C ALA A 157 27.01 -45.29 14.77
N TYR A 158 28.04 -45.07 15.59
CA TYR A 158 29.33 -44.53 15.13
C TYR A 158 30.02 -45.46 14.16
N ALA A 159 30.08 -46.76 14.44
CA ALA A 159 30.66 -47.76 13.51
C ALA A 159 29.91 -47.77 12.17
N MET A 160 28.60 -47.65 12.17
CA MET A 160 27.79 -47.53 10.95
C MET A 160 28.12 -46.25 10.16
N LEU A 161 28.29 -45.09 10.84
CA LEU A 161 28.75 -43.87 10.17
C LEU A 161 30.14 -44.03 9.54
N CYS A 162 31.06 -44.66 10.26
CA CYS A 162 32.39 -44.95 9.73
C CYS A 162 32.37 -45.89 8.50
N SER A 163 31.35 -46.76 8.40
CA SER A 163 31.14 -47.63 7.23
C SER A 163 30.34 -46.98 6.11
N GLY A 164 29.93 -45.69 6.25
CA GLY A 164 29.26 -44.93 5.21
C GLY A 164 27.74 -44.89 5.30
N SER A 165 27.11 -45.37 6.38
CA SER A 165 25.67 -45.26 6.57
C SER A 165 25.27 -43.81 6.80
N SER A 166 24.06 -43.43 6.34
CA SER A 166 23.50 -42.12 6.57
C SER A 166 22.91 -41.98 7.98
N PHE A 167 22.65 -40.74 8.43
CA PHE A 167 21.92 -40.48 9.69
C PHE A 167 20.49 -41.05 9.63
N GLU A 168 19.87 -40.99 8.48
CA GLU A 168 18.55 -41.56 8.22
C GLU A 168 18.51 -43.07 8.35
N ASP A 169 19.48 -43.77 7.80
CA ASP A 169 19.58 -45.24 7.93
C ASP A 169 19.79 -45.67 9.38
N ILE A 170 20.61 -44.90 10.11
CA ILE A 170 20.86 -45.16 11.53
C ILE A 170 19.60 -44.85 12.36
N ALA A 171 18.93 -43.74 12.09
CA ALA A 171 17.69 -43.40 12.77
C ALA A 171 16.63 -44.50 12.57
N LEU A 172 16.49 -44.98 11.35
CA LEU A 172 15.59 -46.11 11.04
C LEU A 172 15.98 -47.39 11.78
N ARG A 173 17.26 -47.71 11.82
CA ARG A 173 17.79 -48.92 12.46
C ARG A 173 17.55 -48.94 13.97
N PHE A 174 17.66 -47.78 14.62
CA PHE A 174 17.56 -47.65 16.07
C PHE A 174 16.22 -47.05 16.56
N ASP A 175 15.25 -46.89 15.65
CA ASP A 175 13.95 -46.30 15.92
C ASP A 175 14.05 -44.89 16.56
N ILE A 176 14.94 -44.04 15.98
CA ILE A 176 15.11 -42.66 16.43
C ILE A 176 14.16 -41.78 15.62
N PRO A 177 13.30 -40.97 16.28
CA PRO A 177 12.41 -40.06 15.60
C PRO A 177 13.15 -39.12 14.65
N LYS A 178 12.62 -38.94 13.43
CA LYS A 178 13.26 -38.12 12.38
C LYS A 178 13.56 -36.69 12.85
N GLN A 179 12.74 -36.13 13.72
CA GLN A 179 12.92 -34.78 14.28
C GLN A 179 14.22 -34.61 15.06
N ILE A 180 14.72 -35.68 15.69
CA ILE A 180 15.97 -35.69 16.50
C ILE A 180 17.19 -35.58 15.61
N ILE A 181 17.17 -36.19 14.43
CA ILE A 181 18.29 -36.15 13.49
C ILE A 181 18.29 -34.96 12.54
N MET A 182 17.25 -34.07 12.61
CA MET A 182 17.21 -32.90 11.77
C MET A 182 18.30 -31.90 12.18
N PRO A 183 18.99 -31.28 11.19
CA PRO A 183 20.00 -30.27 11.50
C PRO A 183 19.39 -29.03 12.16
N PHE A 184 20.01 -28.52 13.21
CA PHE A 184 19.67 -27.32 13.92
C PHE A 184 20.92 -26.48 14.23
N GLU A 185 20.74 -25.18 14.42
CA GLU A 185 21.82 -24.29 14.83
C GLU A 185 21.87 -24.18 16.34
N ILE A 186 23.10 -24.12 16.88
CA ILE A 186 23.38 -23.88 18.29
C ILE A 186 24.33 -22.69 18.44
N ILE A 187 24.22 -22.03 19.58
CA ILE A 187 25.23 -21.09 20.12
C ILE A 187 25.73 -21.61 21.46
N LYS A 188 26.92 -21.17 21.87
CA LYS A 188 27.46 -21.53 23.19
C LYS A 188 26.52 -21.05 24.32
N GLY A 189 26.33 -21.88 25.30
CA GLY A 189 25.45 -21.66 26.45
C GLY A 189 24.00 -22.13 26.27
N GLN A 190 23.64 -22.75 25.14
CA GLN A 190 22.29 -23.29 24.87
C GLN A 190 22.16 -24.79 25.07
N ALA A 191 23.28 -25.52 25.04
CA ALA A 191 23.26 -26.97 25.19
C ALA A 191 24.14 -27.37 26.39
N TYR A 192 24.16 -28.69 26.69
CA TYR A 192 25.10 -29.19 27.67
C TYR A 192 26.54 -28.94 27.26
N GLN A 193 27.40 -28.59 28.21
CA GLN A 193 28.77 -28.20 27.94
C GLN A 193 29.57 -29.29 27.17
N GLU A 194 29.32 -30.56 27.47
CA GLU A 194 29.93 -31.72 26.79
C GLU A 194 29.53 -31.70 25.31
N PHE A 195 28.26 -31.45 25.03
CA PHE A 195 27.76 -31.38 23.65
C PHE A 195 28.37 -30.19 22.90
N GLU A 196 28.40 -29.02 23.50
CA GLU A 196 28.98 -27.82 22.90
C GLU A 196 30.47 -27.99 22.63
N ASN A 197 31.23 -28.52 23.59
CA ASN A 197 32.66 -28.76 23.44
C ASN A 197 32.95 -29.66 22.25
N VAL A 198 32.15 -30.71 22.04
CA VAL A 198 32.33 -31.61 20.89
C VAL A 198 31.88 -30.92 19.60
N ALA A 199 30.71 -30.32 19.57
CA ALA A 199 30.16 -29.69 18.38
C ALA A 199 31.05 -28.56 17.82
N TYR A 200 31.61 -27.73 18.69
CA TYR A 200 32.53 -26.65 18.29
C TYR A 200 33.92 -27.10 17.92
N ALA A 201 34.39 -28.26 18.42
CA ALA A 201 35.70 -28.83 18.07
C ALA A 201 35.72 -29.51 16.69
N LEU A 202 34.57 -30.00 16.18
CA LEU A 202 34.46 -30.60 14.88
C LEU A 202 34.69 -29.60 13.75
N LYS A 203 35.24 -30.05 12.63
CA LYS A 203 35.22 -29.29 11.36
C LYS A 203 33.93 -29.53 10.61
N ASP A 204 33.60 -28.63 9.70
CA ASP A 204 32.43 -28.79 8.85
C ASP A 204 32.48 -30.11 8.03
N GLY A 205 31.42 -30.90 8.11
CA GLY A 205 31.32 -32.22 7.52
C GLY A 205 31.76 -33.38 8.42
N GLU A 206 32.51 -33.13 9.52
CA GLU A 206 32.96 -34.16 10.46
C GLU A 206 31.82 -34.59 11.41
N PHE A 207 31.95 -35.82 11.91
CA PHE A 207 31.14 -36.35 13.00
C PHE A 207 32.01 -36.83 14.17
N SER A 208 31.46 -36.74 15.37
CA SER A 208 32.15 -37.08 16.61
C SER A 208 32.23 -38.58 16.82
N LYS A 209 33.16 -38.98 17.68
CA LYS A 209 33.04 -40.27 18.40
C LYS A 209 31.84 -40.16 19.38
N PRO A 210 31.32 -41.33 19.83
CA PRO A 210 30.29 -41.31 20.89
C PRO A 210 30.81 -40.60 22.14
N PHE A 211 29.96 -39.81 22.76
CA PHE A 211 30.28 -39.16 24.05
C PHE A 211 29.00 -39.06 24.89
N GLU A 212 29.18 -38.91 26.20
CA GLU A 212 28.13 -38.81 27.16
C GLU A 212 27.86 -37.34 27.54
N SER A 213 26.59 -37.02 27.76
CA SER A 213 26.13 -35.79 28.39
C SER A 213 25.15 -36.15 29.51
N PRO A 214 24.72 -35.21 30.36
CA PRO A 214 23.67 -35.46 31.35
C PRO A 214 22.34 -35.96 30.79
N ALA A 215 22.12 -35.88 29.48
CA ALA A 215 20.90 -36.37 28.81
C ALA A 215 21.06 -37.79 28.24
N GLY A 216 22.28 -38.26 28.03
CA GLY A 216 22.57 -39.56 27.45
C GLY A 216 23.76 -39.54 26.47
N PHE A 217 23.78 -40.47 25.55
CA PHE A 217 24.90 -40.65 24.61
C PHE A 217 24.58 -40.04 23.25
N HIS A 218 25.56 -39.38 22.66
CA HIS A 218 25.44 -38.64 21.40
C HIS A 218 26.53 -39.04 20.40
N VAL A 219 26.18 -38.97 19.12
CA VAL A 219 27.12 -38.84 18.00
C VAL A 219 26.67 -37.62 17.20
N VAL A 220 27.49 -36.58 17.18
CA VAL A 220 27.19 -35.28 16.56
C VAL A 220 27.86 -35.16 15.22
N LYS A 221 27.15 -34.66 14.21
CA LYS A 221 27.71 -34.23 12.93
C LYS A 221 27.58 -32.72 12.81
N ARG A 222 28.69 -32.07 12.47
CA ARG A 222 28.70 -30.66 12.13
C ARG A 222 28.53 -30.46 10.63
N PHE A 223 27.59 -29.64 10.21
CA PHE A 223 27.31 -29.34 8.80
C PHE A 223 28.02 -28.08 8.34
N SER A 224 27.94 -27.05 9.13
CA SER A 224 28.50 -25.72 8.82
C SER A 224 28.67 -24.89 10.07
N SER A 225 29.47 -23.84 9.95
CA SER A 225 29.53 -22.74 10.94
C SER A 225 29.43 -21.42 10.25
N ARG A 226 28.92 -20.44 10.99
CA ARG A 226 28.88 -19.07 10.52
C ARG A 226 29.12 -18.10 11.68
N PRO A 227 29.81 -16.97 11.43
CA PRO A 227 29.93 -15.95 12.44
C PRO A 227 28.58 -15.30 12.72
N PHE A 228 28.52 -14.53 13.81
CA PHE A 228 27.43 -13.61 14.03
C PHE A 228 27.49 -12.51 12.97
N GLY A 229 26.41 -12.25 12.27
CA GLY A 229 26.34 -11.31 11.16
C GLY A 229 26.28 -9.85 11.60
N LYS A 230 26.12 -8.94 10.63
CA LYS A 230 25.99 -7.50 10.88
C LYS A 230 24.59 -7.14 11.37
N PHE A 231 24.47 -5.97 12.00
CA PHE A 231 23.18 -5.46 12.51
C PHE A 231 22.06 -5.45 11.46
N GLU A 232 22.40 -5.04 10.25
CA GLU A 232 21.45 -4.91 9.14
C GLU A 232 20.77 -6.24 8.79
N GLU A 233 21.43 -7.38 9.03
CA GLU A 233 20.89 -8.72 8.78
C GLU A 233 19.83 -9.13 9.81
N TYR A 234 20.03 -8.71 11.08
CA TYR A 234 19.14 -9.06 12.20
C TYR A 234 18.09 -7.99 12.48
N ARG A 235 18.33 -6.74 12.06
CA ARG A 235 17.48 -5.59 12.32
C ARG A 235 16.00 -5.85 12.01
N PRO A 236 15.60 -6.42 10.84
CA PRO A 236 14.18 -6.63 10.56
C PRO A 236 13.50 -7.61 11.53
N ALA A 237 14.20 -8.68 11.92
CA ALA A 237 13.69 -9.67 12.86
C ALA A 237 13.56 -9.10 14.28
N ILE A 238 14.56 -8.33 14.71
CA ILE A 238 14.54 -7.68 16.03
C ILE A 238 13.44 -6.63 16.09
N ILE A 239 13.27 -5.80 15.08
CA ILE A 239 12.20 -4.80 15.01
C ILE A 239 10.84 -5.49 15.10
N LYS A 240 10.61 -6.55 14.33
CA LYS A 240 9.36 -7.32 14.38
C LYS A 240 9.08 -7.89 15.78
N MET A 241 10.10 -8.33 16.48
CA MET A 241 9.97 -8.79 17.87
C MET A 241 9.57 -7.62 18.80
N LEU A 242 10.25 -6.47 18.69
CA LEU A 242 9.95 -5.28 19.47
C LEU A 242 8.56 -4.71 19.20
N GLU A 243 8.06 -4.79 17.96
CA GLU A 243 6.69 -4.40 17.61
C GLU A 243 5.66 -5.22 18.38
N ASN A 244 5.90 -6.52 18.56
CA ASN A 244 5.03 -7.38 19.40
C ASN A 244 5.07 -6.98 20.90
N GLU A 245 6.10 -6.28 21.34
CA GLU A 245 6.28 -5.77 22.70
C GLU A 245 5.82 -4.31 22.88
N ASN A 246 5.05 -3.78 21.93
CA ASN A 246 4.53 -2.40 21.94
C ASN A 246 5.64 -1.33 22.02
N ILE A 247 6.74 -1.51 21.31
CA ILE A 247 7.89 -0.59 21.31
C ILE A 247 7.51 0.86 21.01
N HIS A 248 6.52 1.08 20.15
CA HIS A 248 6.03 2.43 19.81
C HIS A 248 5.41 3.13 21.02
N LEU A 249 4.66 2.41 21.87
CA LEU A 249 4.13 2.94 23.11
C LEU A 249 5.27 3.32 24.07
N GLN A 250 6.31 2.50 24.16
CA GLN A 250 7.50 2.78 24.97
C GLN A 250 8.22 4.02 24.45
N ALA A 251 8.39 4.15 23.13
CA ALA A 251 8.99 5.34 22.51
C ALA A 251 8.21 6.62 22.83
N ARG A 252 6.88 6.56 22.74
CA ARG A 252 5.97 7.66 23.08
C ARG A 252 6.05 8.03 24.57
N MET A 253 6.03 7.04 25.46
CA MET A 253 6.15 7.28 26.90
C MET A 253 7.50 7.89 27.27
N LYS A 254 8.58 7.41 26.67
CA LYS A 254 9.92 8.00 26.87
C LYS A 254 9.95 9.46 26.45
N LYS A 255 9.40 9.79 25.27
CA LYS A 255 9.27 11.19 24.83
C LYS A 255 8.45 12.02 25.81
N GLY A 256 7.36 11.48 26.34
CA GLY A 256 6.56 12.13 27.38
C GLY A 256 7.34 12.44 28.65
N PHE A 257 8.21 11.52 29.12
CA PHE A 257 9.09 11.78 30.26
C PHE A 257 10.12 12.88 29.97
N GLU A 258 10.66 12.94 28.75
CA GLU A 258 11.60 13.99 28.36
C GLU A 258 10.91 15.36 28.34
N LEU A 259 9.72 15.45 27.74
CA LEU A 259 8.90 16.66 27.70
C LEU A 259 8.45 17.11 29.10
N ALA A 260 8.06 16.18 29.97
CA ALA A 260 7.67 16.50 31.35
C ALA A 260 8.83 17.16 32.12
N LYS A 261 10.07 16.75 31.89
CA LYS A 261 11.26 17.41 32.47
C LYS A 261 11.47 18.79 31.85
N GLU A 262 11.30 18.94 30.54
CA GLU A 262 11.43 20.23 29.84
C GLU A 262 10.39 21.25 30.32
N PHE A 263 9.15 20.80 30.57
CA PHE A 263 8.05 21.65 31.07
C PHE A 263 8.04 21.86 32.59
N CYS A 264 9.21 21.81 33.23
CA CYS A 264 9.41 22.08 34.66
C CYS A 264 8.96 21.01 35.68
N GLY A 265 8.82 19.77 35.24
CA GLY A 265 8.82 18.59 36.14
C GLY A 265 7.54 18.25 36.92
N ASN A 266 6.48 19.09 36.80
CA ASN A 266 5.24 18.90 37.56
C ASN A 266 4.10 18.23 36.74
N MET A 267 4.41 17.76 35.54
CA MET A 267 3.43 17.13 34.64
C MET A 267 3.69 15.63 34.55
N SER A 268 2.64 14.85 34.40
CA SER A 268 2.75 13.47 33.96
C SER A 268 3.25 13.40 32.51
N PRO A 269 3.85 12.27 32.08
CA PRO A 269 4.25 12.09 30.70
C PRO A 269 3.09 12.27 29.69
N GLN A 270 1.89 11.85 30.06
CA GLN A 270 0.69 11.98 29.23
C GLN A 270 0.26 13.44 29.08
N GLU A 271 0.27 14.21 30.17
CA GLU A 271 -0.05 15.65 30.14
C GLU A 271 0.97 16.42 29.31
N ALA A 272 2.26 16.08 29.43
CA ALA A 272 3.33 16.69 28.67
C ALA A 272 3.19 16.41 27.16
N LEU A 273 2.86 15.17 26.79
CA LEU A 273 2.54 14.80 25.40
C LEU A 273 1.32 15.54 24.87
N ALA A 274 0.25 15.63 25.65
CA ALA A 274 -0.96 16.36 25.25
C ALA A 274 -0.70 17.86 25.07
N ARG A 275 0.14 18.44 25.92
CA ARG A 275 0.57 19.84 25.79
C ARG A 275 1.41 20.04 24.53
N GLU A 276 2.41 19.20 24.28
CA GLU A 276 3.23 19.28 23.07
C GLU A 276 2.36 19.12 21.82
N ASP A 277 1.43 18.14 21.80
CA ASP A 277 0.50 17.91 20.71
C ASP A 277 -0.34 19.17 20.39
N SER A 278 -0.81 19.87 21.43
CA SER A 278 -1.59 21.12 21.26
C SER A 278 -0.77 22.29 20.70
N LEU A 279 0.54 22.20 20.71
CA LEU A 279 1.44 23.24 20.25
C LEU A 279 2.05 22.96 18.87
N LEU A 280 1.84 21.77 18.30
CA LEU A 280 2.52 21.33 17.07
C LEU A 280 2.37 22.31 15.92
N GLU A 281 1.16 22.79 15.65
CA GLU A 281 0.89 23.73 14.55
C GLU A 281 1.58 25.09 14.73
N SER A 282 1.79 25.52 15.95
CA SER A 282 2.48 26.80 16.26
C SER A 282 3.99 26.64 16.39
N LYS A 283 4.44 25.51 16.90
CA LYS A 283 5.87 25.21 17.17
C LYS A 283 6.62 24.75 15.92
N TYR A 284 5.91 24.05 15.02
CA TYR A 284 6.48 23.48 13.80
C TYR A 284 5.71 23.99 12.57
N PRO A 285 6.19 25.07 11.91
CA PRO A 285 5.50 25.65 10.75
C PRO A 285 5.20 24.65 9.63
N GLU A 286 6.08 23.67 9.42
CA GLU A 286 5.89 22.59 8.44
C GLU A 286 4.68 21.70 8.81
N PHE A 287 4.49 21.40 10.10
CA PHE A 287 3.32 20.66 10.57
C PHE A 287 2.03 21.49 10.40
N GLY A 288 2.08 22.77 10.76
CA GLY A 288 0.96 23.69 10.57
C GLY A 288 0.52 23.81 9.09
N ASN A 289 1.50 23.91 8.18
CA ASN A 289 1.24 23.95 6.74
C ASN A 289 0.65 22.63 6.23
N LEU A 290 1.20 21.50 6.69
CA LEU A 290 0.71 20.17 6.35
C LEU A 290 -0.73 19.97 6.82
N MET A 291 -1.05 20.35 8.05
CA MET A 291 -2.40 20.22 8.60
C MET A 291 -3.41 21.13 7.89
N ARG A 292 -2.98 22.32 7.47
CA ARG A 292 -3.82 23.21 6.64
C ARG A 292 -4.09 22.59 5.27
N GLU A 293 -3.08 22.00 4.64
CA GLU A 293 -3.24 21.30 3.36
C GLU A 293 -4.23 20.13 3.48
N TYR A 294 -4.16 19.35 4.55
CA TYR A 294 -5.13 18.28 4.81
C TYR A 294 -6.55 18.81 5.01
N TYR A 295 -6.70 19.84 5.83
CA TYR A 295 -7.99 20.48 6.06
C TYR A 295 -8.61 21.00 4.75
N ASP A 296 -7.84 21.76 3.99
CA ASP A 296 -8.27 22.31 2.71
C ASP A 296 -8.55 21.21 1.68
N GLY A 297 -7.72 20.17 1.65
CA GLY A 297 -7.86 19.02 0.75
C GLY A 297 -9.14 18.23 1.00
N LEU A 298 -9.47 17.96 2.26
CA LEU A 298 -10.71 17.27 2.64
C LEU A 298 -11.94 18.10 2.26
N LEU A 299 -11.91 19.39 2.51
CA LEU A 299 -13.00 20.31 2.13
C LEU A 299 -13.16 20.41 0.61
N PHE A 300 -12.06 20.54 -0.10
CA PHE A 300 -12.03 20.55 -1.56
C PHE A 300 -12.62 19.27 -2.15
N PHE A 301 -12.24 18.10 -1.61
CA PHE A 301 -12.76 16.82 -2.07
C PHE A 301 -14.27 16.72 -1.85
N GLU A 302 -14.74 17.05 -0.64
CA GLU A 302 -16.14 16.93 -0.28
C GLU A 302 -17.03 17.87 -1.13
N VAL A 303 -16.64 19.14 -1.27
CA VAL A 303 -17.42 20.10 -2.05
C VAL A 303 -17.36 19.79 -3.55
N SER A 304 -16.20 19.37 -4.09
CA SER A 304 -16.08 19.01 -5.50
C SER A 304 -16.89 17.76 -5.83
N THR A 305 -16.97 16.81 -4.91
CA THR A 305 -17.83 15.63 -5.05
C THR A 305 -19.30 16.02 -5.14
N ARG A 306 -19.77 16.96 -4.32
CA ARG A 306 -21.16 17.42 -4.33
C ARG A 306 -21.50 18.26 -5.55
N GLU A 307 -20.62 19.19 -5.91
CA GLU A 307 -20.91 20.19 -6.94
C GLU A 307 -20.56 19.75 -8.35
N VAL A 308 -19.57 18.86 -8.52
CA VAL A 308 -19.07 18.49 -9.83
C VAL A 308 -19.07 16.98 -10.06
N TRP A 309 -18.28 16.22 -9.28
CA TRP A 309 -17.98 14.83 -9.62
C TRP A 309 -19.19 13.90 -9.46
N GLY A 310 -19.96 14.07 -8.38
CA GLY A 310 -21.20 13.33 -8.18
C GLY A 310 -22.27 13.69 -9.22
N LYS A 311 -22.36 14.96 -9.58
CA LYS A 311 -23.28 15.43 -10.66
C LYS A 311 -22.86 14.86 -12.01
N ALA A 312 -21.55 14.94 -12.35
CA ALA A 312 -21.05 14.39 -13.61
C ALA A 312 -21.28 12.88 -13.74
N THR A 313 -21.26 12.14 -12.61
CA THR A 313 -21.45 10.69 -12.60
C THR A 313 -22.93 10.28 -12.69
N ASN A 314 -23.82 11.01 -12.04
CA ASN A 314 -25.22 10.59 -11.80
C ASN A 314 -26.27 11.39 -12.59
N ASP A 315 -25.88 12.50 -13.22
CA ASP A 315 -26.82 13.33 -14.00
C ASP A 315 -26.94 12.85 -15.45
N GLU A 316 -27.62 11.73 -15.64
CA GLU A 316 -27.83 11.16 -16.99
C GLU A 316 -28.50 12.16 -17.95
N ALA A 317 -29.46 12.94 -17.47
CA ALA A 317 -30.15 13.94 -18.28
C ALA A 317 -29.22 15.07 -18.70
N GLY A 318 -28.34 15.52 -17.78
CA GLY A 318 -27.31 16.52 -18.06
C GLY A 318 -26.27 16.03 -19.05
N LEU A 319 -25.80 14.79 -18.89
CA LEU A 319 -24.86 14.12 -19.83
C LEU A 319 -25.45 14.04 -21.23
N GLU A 320 -26.69 13.59 -21.36
CA GLU A 320 -27.36 13.50 -22.66
C GLU A 320 -27.54 14.88 -23.30
N LYS A 321 -28.03 15.86 -22.54
CA LYS A 321 -28.18 17.25 -23.01
C LYS A 321 -26.86 17.86 -23.45
N TYR A 322 -25.78 17.59 -22.70
CA TYR A 322 -24.44 18.05 -23.04
C TYR A 322 -23.93 17.38 -24.33
N PHE A 323 -24.12 16.07 -24.45
CA PHE A 323 -23.79 15.32 -25.65
C PHE A 323 -24.49 15.84 -26.89
N VAL A 324 -25.84 15.98 -26.86
CA VAL A 324 -26.63 16.48 -27.97
C VAL A 324 -26.15 17.87 -28.43
N LYS A 325 -25.86 18.76 -27.49
CA LYS A 325 -25.34 20.11 -27.79
C LYS A 325 -23.96 20.08 -28.42
N ASN A 326 -23.13 19.10 -28.08
CA ASN A 326 -21.73 19.02 -28.50
C ASN A 326 -21.46 17.82 -29.43
N LYS A 327 -22.48 17.20 -30.00
CA LYS A 327 -22.41 15.94 -30.76
C LYS A 327 -21.32 15.90 -31.83
N LYS A 328 -21.07 17.03 -32.48
CA LYS A 328 -20.01 17.14 -33.51
C LYS A 328 -18.59 16.88 -32.99
N ARG A 329 -18.36 16.98 -31.71
CA ARG A 329 -17.04 16.70 -31.08
C ARG A 329 -16.76 15.21 -30.89
N TYR A 330 -17.80 14.39 -30.99
CA TYR A 330 -17.76 12.95 -30.65
C TYR A 330 -17.97 12.05 -31.86
N LEU A 331 -17.91 12.60 -33.08
CA LEU A 331 -18.07 11.81 -34.30
C LEU A 331 -16.96 10.74 -34.39
N PHE A 332 -17.32 9.59 -34.92
CA PHE A 332 -16.36 8.53 -35.20
C PHE A 332 -15.57 8.83 -36.48
N ASP A 333 -14.30 8.42 -36.51
CA ASP A 333 -13.48 8.49 -37.73
C ASP A 333 -13.94 7.46 -38.78
N SER A 334 -14.57 6.38 -38.33
CA SER A 334 -15.15 5.31 -39.18
C SER A 334 -16.35 4.66 -38.49
N PRO A 335 -17.27 4.02 -39.21
CA PRO A 335 -18.39 3.29 -38.63
C PRO A 335 -17.90 2.25 -37.61
N ARG A 336 -18.70 2.05 -36.56
CA ARG A 336 -18.41 1.08 -35.50
C ARG A 336 -19.58 0.12 -35.31
N PHE A 337 -19.26 -1.11 -34.98
CA PHE A 337 -20.27 -2.08 -34.53
C PHE A 337 -20.49 -1.89 -33.04
N ARG A 338 -21.73 -1.63 -32.66
CA ARG A 338 -22.20 -1.53 -31.29
C ARG A 338 -23.03 -2.76 -30.96
N GLY A 339 -22.54 -3.63 -30.07
CA GLY A 339 -23.23 -4.87 -29.76
C GLY A 339 -22.44 -5.85 -28.92
N ALA A 340 -22.65 -7.11 -29.14
CA ALA A 340 -21.99 -8.21 -28.45
C ALA A 340 -21.47 -9.26 -29.42
N VAL A 341 -20.32 -9.84 -29.12
CA VAL A 341 -19.81 -11.09 -29.70
C VAL A 341 -20.15 -12.20 -28.72
N ILE A 342 -20.85 -13.23 -29.19
CA ILE A 342 -21.32 -14.34 -28.36
C ILE A 342 -20.55 -15.58 -28.77
N HIS A 343 -19.87 -16.22 -27.81
CA HIS A 343 -19.28 -17.55 -27.97
C HIS A 343 -20.08 -18.54 -27.15
N ALA A 344 -20.53 -19.63 -27.77
CA ALA A 344 -21.36 -20.65 -27.12
C ALA A 344 -20.81 -22.05 -27.33
N ASN A 345 -21.08 -22.95 -26.39
CA ASN A 345 -20.68 -24.35 -26.46
C ASN A 345 -21.65 -25.21 -27.31
N SER A 346 -22.86 -24.69 -27.62
CA SER A 346 -23.82 -25.32 -28.49
C SER A 346 -24.60 -24.26 -29.28
N GLN A 347 -25.21 -24.71 -30.43
CA GLN A 347 -26.04 -23.84 -31.24
C GLN A 347 -27.29 -23.34 -30.47
N GLU A 348 -27.86 -24.18 -29.61
CA GLU A 348 -29.02 -23.83 -28.79
C GLU A 348 -28.69 -22.68 -27.82
N ASN A 349 -27.53 -22.74 -27.16
CA ASN A 349 -27.07 -21.67 -26.25
C ASN A 349 -26.73 -20.39 -27.02
N LEU A 350 -26.22 -20.48 -28.23
CA LEU A 350 -26.00 -19.33 -29.09
C LEU A 350 -27.32 -18.62 -29.43
N GLU A 351 -28.31 -19.37 -29.91
CA GLU A 351 -29.64 -18.83 -30.29
C GLU A 351 -30.38 -18.29 -29.05
N MET A 352 -30.31 -18.97 -27.92
CA MET A 352 -30.84 -18.47 -26.64
C MET A 352 -30.28 -17.07 -26.32
N MET A 353 -28.99 -16.89 -26.40
CA MET A 353 -28.34 -15.59 -26.12
C MET A 353 -28.70 -14.53 -27.14
N LYS A 354 -28.72 -14.87 -28.44
CA LYS A 354 -29.14 -13.96 -29.50
C LYS A 354 -30.56 -13.46 -29.27
N ASN A 355 -31.51 -14.38 -28.99
CA ASN A 355 -32.90 -14.03 -28.71
C ASN A 355 -33.05 -13.17 -27.44
N MET A 356 -32.28 -13.46 -26.39
CA MET A 356 -32.29 -12.69 -25.15
C MET A 356 -31.85 -11.23 -25.37
N LEU A 357 -30.91 -10.99 -26.26
CA LEU A 357 -30.33 -9.67 -26.54
C LEU A 357 -31.03 -8.95 -27.73
N ALA A 358 -31.79 -9.67 -28.56
CA ALA A 358 -32.43 -9.11 -29.72
C ALA A 358 -33.36 -7.95 -29.34
N GLY A 359 -33.30 -6.87 -30.10
CA GLY A 359 -34.13 -5.67 -29.89
C GLY A 359 -33.82 -4.85 -28.62
N LYS A 360 -32.84 -5.26 -27.84
CA LYS A 360 -32.35 -4.48 -26.69
C LYS A 360 -31.21 -3.54 -27.09
N HIS A 361 -31.04 -2.45 -26.36
CA HIS A 361 -29.86 -1.59 -26.55
C HIS A 361 -28.62 -2.23 -25.91
N SER A 362 -27.47 -2.17 -26.56
CA SER A 362 -26.23 -2.84 -26.09
C SER A 362 -25.79 -2.43 -24.69
N ASN A 363 -26.13 -1.23 -24.26
CA ASN A 363 -25.84 -0.75 -22.90
C ASN A 363 -26.60 -1.53 -21.81
N ASP A 364 -27.72 -2.17 -22.19
CA ASP A 364 -28.56 -2.95 -21.29
C ASP A 364 -28.20 -4.44 -21.30
N TYR A 365 -27.36 -4.88 -22.24
CA TYR A 365 -27.02 -6.30 -22.43
C TYR A 365 -26.47 -6.94 -21.14
N LYS A 366 -25.63 -6.26 -20.42
CA LYS A 366 -25.06 -6.78 -19.16
C LYS A 366 -26.17 -7.06 -18.14
N ALA A 367 -27.06 -6.10 -17.91
CA ALA A 367 -28.19 -6.26 -16.98
C ALA A 367 -29.13 -7.36 -17.44
N VAL A 368 -29.46 -7.38 -18.73
CA VAL A 368 -30.33 -8.42 -19.32
C VAL A 368 -29.75 -9.81 -19.12
N ILE A 369 -28.43 -9.97 -19.31
CA ILE A 369 -27.75 -11.26 -19.10
C ILE A 369 -27.76 -11.63 -17.61
N GLU A 370 -27.42 -10.70 -16.72
CA GLU A 370 -27.37 -10.96 -15.27
C GLU A 370 -28.76 -11.36 -14.70
N GLU A 371 -29.84 -10.77 -15.22
CA GLU A 371 -31.19 -11.05 -14.77
C GLU A 371 -31.81 -12.34 -15.37
N ASN A 372 -31.47 -12.65 -16.61
CA ASN A 372 -32.22 -13.67 -17.38
C ASN A 372 -31.40 -14.92 -17.72
N LEU A 373 -30.06 -14.89 -17.61
CA LEU A 373 -29.25 -16.06 -17.93
C LEU A 373 -29.44 -17.16 -16.87
N PRO A 374 -29.89 -18.36 -17.24
CA PRO A 374 -30.02 -19.46 -16.30
C PRO A 374 -28.69 -19.81 -15.65
N LYS A 375 -28.70 -20.10 -14.33
CA LYS A 375 -27.48 -20.39 -13.55
C LYS A 375 -26.68 -21.56 -14.15
N ASP A 376 -27.35 -22.54 -14.71
CA ASP A 376 -26.70 -23.70 -15.33
C ASP A 376 -26.04 -23.35 -16.68
N SER A 377 -26.50 -22.27 -17.32
CA SER A 377 -25.97 -21.80 -18.60
C SER A 377 -24.79 -20.80 -18.48
N VAL A 378 -24.42 -20.36 -17.29
CA VAL A 378 -23.34 -19.37 -17.08
C VAL A 378 -22.00 -19.85 -17.66
N ARG A 379 -21.76 -21.17 -17.68
CA ARG A 379 -20.53 -21.75 -18.26
C ARG A 379 -20.68 -22.11 -19.74
N SER A 380 -21.89 -22.00 -20.31
CA SER A 380 -22.20 -22.41 -21.66
C SER A 380 -21.96 -21.30 -22.69
N VAL A 381 -21.82 -20.07 -22.24
CA VAL A 381 -21.65 -18.90 -23.11
C VAL A 381 -20.56 -17.96 -22.58
N ARG A 382 -19.95 -17.20 -23.50
CA ARG A 382 -19.09 -16.05 -23.22
C ARG A 382 -19.53 -14.90 -24.11
N VAL A 383 -19.72 -13.73 -23.52
CA VAL A 383 -20.23 -12.55 -24.22
C VAL A 383 -19.27 -11.40 -24.08
N GLU A 384 -18.84 -10.83 -25.19
CA GLU A 384 -18.01 -9.62 -25.25
C GLU A 384 -18.89 -8.47 -25.70
N ILE A 385 -19.26 -7.58 -24.78
CA ILE A 385 -20.11 -6.42 -25.06
C ILE A 385 -19.22 -5.21 -25.28
N GLY A 386 -19.43 -4.50 -26.38
CA GLY A 386 -18.60 -3.32 -26.67
C GLY A 386 -19.03 -2.55 -27.90
N MET A 387 -18.15 -1.59 -28.22
CA MET A 387 -18.18 -0.84 -29.47
C MET A 387 -16.86 -1.10 -30.20
N PHE A 388 -16.94 -1.70 -31.35
CA PHE A 388 -15.81 -2.21 -32.12
C PHE A 388 -15.63 -1.41 -33.39
N ALA A 389 -14.44 -0.91 -33.65
CA ALA A 389 -14.01 -0.46 -34.95
C ALA A 389 -13.57 -1.65 -35.81
N ALA A 390 -13.46 -1.46 -37.11
CA ALA A 390 -12.88 -2.48 -37.98
C ALA A 390 -11.41 -2.73 -37.56
N GLY A 391 -11.07 -4.00 -37.31
CA GLY A 391 -9.78 -4.47 -36.80
C GLY A 391 -9.75 -4.74 -35.30
N ASP A 392 -10.77 -4.36 -34.53
CA ASP A 392 -10.79 -4.57 -33.08
C ASP A 392 -11.15 -6.02 -32.69
N ASN A 393 -11.99 -6.69 -33.51
CA ASN A 393 -12.41 -8.07 -33.27
C ASN A 393 -12.70 -8.78 -34.60
N ALA A 394 -12.02 -9.88 -34.86
CA ALA A 394 -12.10 -10.60 -36.11
C ALA A 394 -13.50 -11.17 -36.43
N TRP A 395 -14.33 -11.51 -35.42
CA TRP A 395 -15.68 -11.94 -35.60
C TRP A 395 -16.61 -10.78 -35.96
N VAL A 396 -16.40 -9.61 -35.40
CA VAL A 396 -17.09 -8.37 -35.80
C VAL A 396 -16.69 -7.99 -37.21
N ASP A 397 -15.40 -8.09 -37.56
CA ASP A 397 -14.92 -7.82 -38.91
C ASP A 397 -15.66 -8.72 -39.94
N LYS A 398 -15.74 -10.00 -39.63
CA LYS A 398 -16.45 -10.95 -40.51
C LYS A 398 -17.94 -10.66 -40.62
N TYR A 399 -18.66 -10.57 -39.52
CA TYR A 399 -20.11 -10.55 -39.50
C TYR A 399 -20.72 -9.16 -39.65
N ALA A 400 -20.07 -8.10 -39.18
CA ALA A 400 -20.60 -6.74 -39.26
C ALA A 400 -19.97 -5.92 -40.40
N PHE A 401 -18.69 -6.12 -40.69
CA PHE A 401 -17.98 -5.34 -41.70
C PHE A 401 -17.68 -6.09 -43.00
N ASN A 402 -18.02 -7.38 -43.08
CA ASN A 402 -17.74 -8.26 -44.22
C ASN A 402 -16.23 -8.29 -44.57
N LYS A 403 -15.39 -8.38 -43.59
CA LYS A 403 -13.93 -8.39 -43.71
C LYS A 403 -13.33 -9.61 -42.99
N GLY A 404 -12.45 -10.33 -43.69
CA GLY A 404 -11.75 -11.51 -43.12
C GLY A 404 -12.66 -12.73 -42.91
N ASP A 405 -12.05 -13.78 -42.35
CA ASP A 405 -12.69 -15.10 -42.18
C ASP A 405 -13.19 -15.37 -40.74
N GLY A 406 -13.04 -14.42 -39.85
CA GLY A 406 -13.32 -14.53 -38.43
C GLY A 406 -12.07 -14.84 -37.62
N GLY A 407 -12.24 -14.96 -36.30
CA GLY A 407 -11.18 -15.26 -35.35
C GLY A 407 -11.06 -16.75 -35.04
N GLU A 408 -10.10 -17.08 -34.17
CA GLU A 408 -9.98 -18.41 -33.61
C GLU A 408 -11.15 -18.71 -32.65
N PHE A 409 -11.63 -19.94 -32.69
CA PHE A 409 -12.65 -20.39 -31.74
C PHE A 409 -12.06 -20.55 -30.36
N ARG A 410 -12.73 -20.06 -29.34
CA ARG A 410 -12.35 -20.30 -27.96
C ARG A 410 -12.54 -21.77 -27.61
N ALA A 411 -11.58 -22.36 -26.90
CA ALA A 411 -11.64 -23.74 -26.43
C ALA A 411 -12.98 -23.99 -25.68
N GLY A 412 -13.74 -24.98 -26.15
CA GLY A 412 -15.07 -25.31 -25.60
C GLY A 412 -16.22 -24.44 -26.09
N TYR A 413 -16.03 -23.48 -27.01
CA TYR A 413 -17.05 -22.61 -27.57
C TYR A 413 -16.97 -22.52 -29.10
N PRO A 414 -17.36 -23.60 -29.81
CA PRO A 414 -17.18 -23.68 -31.26
C PRO A 414 -18.24 -22.88 -32.06
N PHE A 415 -19.22 -22.28 -31.38
CA PHE A 415 -20.28 -21.50 -32.03
C PHE A 415 -20.09 -20.03 -31.70
N VAL A 416 -20.02 -19.16 -32.74
CA VAL A 416 -19.82 -17.72 -32.55
C VAL A 416 -20.74 -16.95 -33.47
N ASP A 417 -21.37 -15.91 -32.93
CA ASP A 417 -22.15 -14.94 -33.70
C ASP A 417 -22.14 -13.57 -32.99
N ILE A 418 -22.75 -12.57 -33.64
CA ILE A 418 -22.85 -11.21 -33.10
C ILE A 418 -24.30 -10.76 -32.99
N VAL A 419 -24.57 -9.90 -32.00
CA VAL A 419 -25.86 -9.21 -31.86
C VAL A 419 -25.60 -7.72 -31.66
N GLY A 420 -26.20 -6.88 -32.51
CA GLY A 420 -26.01 -5.44 -32.48
C GLY A 420 -26.20 -4.80 -33.83
N GLN A 421 -25.65 -3.62 -34.01
CA GLN A 421 -25.76 -2.86 -35.25
C GLN A 421 -24.52 -2.03 -35.56
N VAL A 422 -24.26 -1.77 -36.82
CA VAL A 422 -23.25 -0.83 -37.27
C VAL A 422 -23.83 0.60 -37.20
N ILE A 423 -23.13 1.51 -36.52
CA ILE A 423 -23.51 2.91 -36.42
C ILE A 423 -22.39 3.79 -36.98
N SER A 424 -22.77 4.81 -37.74
CA SER A 424 -21.83 5.75 -38.37
C SER A 424 -21.42 6.91 -37.46
N ALA A 425 -22.18 7.17 -36.40
CA ALA A 425 -21.94 8.20 -35.41
C ALA A 425 -22.59 7.83 -34.08
N PRO A 426 -22.11 8.34 -32.96
CA PRO A 426 -22.76 8.13 -31.67
C PRO A 426 -24.21 8.62 -31.68
N GLU A 427 -25.12 7.83 -31.17
CA GLU A 427 -26.54 8.15 -31.07
C GLU A 427 -26.89 8.77 -29.72
N THR A 428 -26.27 8.25 -28.66
CA THR A 428 -26.42 8.72 -27.26
C THR A 428 -25.08 8.97 -26.62
N TYR A 429 -25.06 9.67 -25.47
CA TYR A 429 -23.81 9.87 -24.73
C TYR A 429 -23.18 8.55 -24.29
N LYS A 430 -23.98 7.49 -24.13
CA LYS A 430 -23.52 6.17 -23.68
C LYS A 430 -22.56 5.53 -24.69
N ASP A 431 -22.68 5.85 -25.97
CA ASP A 431 -21.81 5.35 -27.03
C ASP A 431 -20.36 5.92 -26.94
N VAL A 432 -20.22 7.06 -26.28
CA VAL A 432 -18.95 7.78 -26.06
C VAL A 432 -18.82 8.24 -24.60
N LYS A 433 -19.31 7.41 -23.68
CA LYS A 433 -19.52 7.73 -22.28
C LYS A 433 -18.32 8.39 -21.61
N SER A 434 -17.11 7.82 -21.77
CA SER A 434 -15.91 8.34 -21.11
C SER A 434 -15.54 9.74 -21.59
N ALA A 435 -15.61 10.00 -22.89
CA ALA A 435 -15.30 11.30 -23.46
C ALA A 435 -16.33 12.36 -23.02
N VAL A 436 -17.61 12.04 -23.12
CA VAL A 436 -18.70 12.96 -22.69
C VAL A 436 -18.65 13.21 -21.21
N HIS A 437 -18.40 12.20 -20.38
CA HIS A 437 -18.28 12.36 -18.93
C HIS A 437 -17.15 13.30 -18.55
N ASN A 438 -15.95 13.14 -19.14
CA ASN A 438 -14.80 13.99 -18.86
C ASN A 438 -15.07 15.46 -19.30
N ASP A 439 -15.64 15.64 -20.47
CA ASP A 439 -15.97 16.98 -20.98
C ASP A 439 -17.09 17.63 -20.18
N TYR A 440 -18.09 16.87 -19.75
CA TYR A 440 -19.20 17.37 -18.93
C TYR A 440 -18.73 17.71 -17.53
N GLN A 441 -17.86 16.90 -16.92
CA GLN A 441 -17.23 17.21 -15.65
C GLN A 441 -16.46 18.53 -15.73
N LYS A 442 -15.65 18.71 -16.77
CA LYS A 442 -14.92 19.96 -17.01
C LYS A 442 -15.86 21.15 -17.21
N TYR A 443 -16.95 20.96 -17.95
CA TYR A 443 -17.96 22.02 -18.14
C TYR A 443 -18.61 22.44 -16.83
N LEU A 444 -18.97 21.49 -15.96
CA LEU A 444 -19.53 21.77 -14.64
C LEU A 444 -18.51 22.50 -13.76
N GLU A 445 -17.26 22.06 -13.76
CA GLU A 445 -16.14 22.66 -13.06
C GLU A 445 -15.95 24.14 -13.46
N ASP A 446 -15.80 24.38 -14.76
CA ASP A 446 -15.57 25.73 -15.32
C ASP A 446 -16.76 26.67 -15.01
N LYS A 447 -17.98 26.14 -15.06
CA LYS A 447 -19.20 26.90 -14.72
C LYS A 447 -19.25 27.25 -13.24
N TRP A 448 -18.91 26.28 -12.39
CA TRP A 448 -18.91 26.46 -10.94
C TRP A 448 -17.84 27.46 -10.50
N VAL A 449 -16.60 27.30 -10.98
CA VAL A 449 -15.50 28.24 -10.69
C VAL A 449 -15.87 29.68 -11.09
N LYS A 450 -16.47 29.88 -12.28
CA LYS A 450 -16.97 31.19 -12.68
C LYS A 450 -18.01 31.77 -11.71
N THR A 451 -18.86 30.93 -11.14
CA THR A 451 -19.82 31.33 -10.13
C THR A 451 -19.14 31.72 -8.81
N LEU A 452 -18.16 30.92 -8.37
CA LEU A 452 -17.38 31.20 -7.15
C LEU A 452 -16.59 32.50 -7.26
N ARG A 453 -15.94 32.75 -8.42
CA ARG A 453 -15.22 34.02 -8.69
C ARG A 453 -16.15 35.28 -8.68
N LYS A 454 -17.43 35.11 -8.97
CA LYS A 454 -18.42 36.19 -8.80
C LYS A 454 -18.93 36.32 -7.37
N LYS A 455 -19.04 35.19 -6.66
CA LYS A 455 -19.57 35.14 -5.29
C LYS A 455 -18.57 35.69 -4.27
N TYR A 456 -17.29 35.36 -4.43
CA TYR A 456 -16.25 35.66 -3.46
C TYR A 456 -15.28 36.72 -3.98
N LYS A 457 -15.09 37.78 -3.17
CA LYS A 457 -14.12 38.84 -3.48
C LYS A 457 -12.72 38.33 -3.21
N VAL A 458 -11.85 38.36 -4.22
CA VAL A 458 -10.43 38.02 -4.14
C VAL A 458 -9.60 39.29 -4.32
N ASN A 459 -8.70 39.56 -3.38
CA ASN A 459 -7.72 40.64 -3.50
C ASN A 459 -6.32 40.02 -3.36
N VAL A 460 -5.46 40.30 -4.31
CA VAL A 460 -4.08 39.81 -4.35
C VAL A 460 -3.11 40.97 -4.21
N ASP A 461 -2.15 40.88 -3.29
CA ASP A 461 -1.03 41.81 -3.22
C ASP A 461 0.07 41.38 -4.21
N LYS A 462 0.14 42.09 -5.33
CA LYS A 462 1.13 41.84 -6.39
C LYS A 462 2.56 42.13 -5.95
N LYS A 463 2.77 42.96 -4.93
CA LYS A 463 4.12 43.24 -4.40
C LYS A 463 4.60 42.03 -3.60
N VAL A 464 3.74 41.50 -2.75
CA VAL A 464 4.02 40.26 -1.99
C VAL A 464 4.21 39.07 -2.93
N LEU A 465 3.42 38.95 -4.00
CA LEU A 465 3.59 37.86 -4.98
C LEU A 465 5.00 37.83 -5.61
N LYS A 466 5.58 38.99 -5.88
CA LYS A 466 6.94 39.08 -6.45
C LYS A 466 8.04 38.64 -5.48
N THR A 467 7.75 38.56 -4.18
CA THR A 467 8.70 38.09 -3.17
C THR A 467 8.57 36.60 -2.86
N VAL A 468 7.71 35.89 -3.58
CA VAL A 468 7.58 34.41 -3.46
C VAL A 468 8.91 33.76 -3.82
N ASN A 469 9.45 32.95 -2.89
CA ASN A 469 10.78 32.33 -2.96
C ASN A 469 11.95 33.33 -3.09
N ASN A 470 11.72 34.62 -2.87
CA ASN A 470 12.75 35.66 -2.89
C ASN A 470 12.42 36.71 -1.81
N HIS A 471 12.86 36.42 -0.59
CA HIS A 471 12.54 37.21 0.61
C HIS A 471 13.46 38.44 0.81
N ASN A 472 14.18 38.89 -0.23
CA ASN A 472 15.04 40.07 -0.19
C ASN A 472 14.25 41.38 -0.28
#